data_5e273cc645e9d236c7c68e682b27c7b7
#
_entry.id   5e273cc645e9d236c7c68e682b27c7b7
#
_cell.length_a   1.000
_cell.length_b   1.000
_cell.length_c   1.000
_cell.angle_alpha   90.00
_cell.angle_beta   90.00
_cell.angle_gamma   90.00
#
_symmetry.space_group_name_H-M   'P 1'
#
loop_
_entity.id
_entity.type
_entity.pdbx_description
1 polymer ?
#
loop_
_entity_poly.entity_id
_entity_poly.type
_entity_poly.pdbx_seq_one_letter_code
_entity_poly.pdbx_strand_id
1 'polypeptide(L)' 'MIKVIYKDGHYEVYRNGKFQCSADTRREAEQDREEAEKEDEE' A
#
# COMPACT_ATOMS: atom_id res chain seq x y z
N MET A 1 -2.46 8.97 -5.75
CA MET A 1 -1.34 9.02 -4.81
C MET A 1 -1.40 7.84 -3.85
N ILE A 2 -0.28 7.16 -3.69
CA ILE A 2 -0.22 5.97 -2.85
C ILE A 2 0.52 6.29 -1.57
N LYS A 3 -0.01 5.80 -0.47
CA LYS A 3 0.60 6.03 0.83
C LYS A 3 0.68 4.71 1.59
N VAL A 4 1.84 4.44 2.18
CA VAL A 4 2.04 3.24 2.99
C VAL A 4 2.32 3.69 4.41
N ILE A 5 1.59 3.13 5.35
CA ILE A 5 1.80 3.45 6.77
C ILE A 5 2.01 2.16 7.55
N TYR A 6 2.74 2.29 8.67
CA TYR A 6 2.96 1.17 9.57
C TYR A 6 2.10 1.38 10.81
N LYS A 7 1.33 0.37 11.16
CA LYS A 7 0.42 0.48 12.28
C LYS A 7 0.22 -0.87 12.95
N ASP A 8 0.44 -0.92 14.27
CA ASP A 8 0.15 -2.11 15.07
C ASP A 8 0.75 -3.38 14.51
N GLY A 9 2.00 -3.33 14.07
CA GLY A 9 2.71 -4.51 13.63
C GLY A 9 2.45 -4.93 12.20
N HIS A 10 1.78 -4.10 11.43
CA HIS A 10 1.56 -4.40 10.02
C HIS A 10 1.59 -3.12 9.20
N TYR A 11 1.61 -3.29 7.88
CA TYR A 11 1.61 -2.16 6.96
C TYR A 11 0.26 -2.05 6.29
N GLU A 12 -0.15 -0.81 6.03
CA GLU A 12 -1.40 -0.55 5.32
C GLU A 12 -1.11 0.34 4.13
N VAL A 13 -1.68 -0.01 3.00
CA VAL A 13 -1.50 0.74 1.76
C VAL A 13 -2.78 1.48 1.44
N TYR A 14 -2.65 2.79 1.25
CA TYR A 14 -3.80 3.63 0.94
C TYR A 14 -3.61 4.24 -0.44
N ARG A 15 -4.70 4.38 -1.14
CA ARG A 15 -4.71 4.98 -2.46
C ARG A 15 -5.75 6.08 -2.47
N ASN A 16 -5.27 7.31 -2.71
CA ASN A 16 -6.14 8.49 -2.75
C ASN A 16 -6.99 8.61 -1.49
N GLY A 17 -6.40 8.29 -0.35
CA GLY A 17 -7.09 8.40 0.92
C GLY A 17 -7.98 7.23 1.27
N LYS A 18 -8.01 6.20 0.43
CA LYS A 18 -8.83 5.03 0.69
C LYS A 18 -7.95 3.81 0.97
N PHE A 19 -8.40 2.99 1.91
CA PHE A 19 -7.69 1.76 2.23
C PHE A 19 -7.69 0.84 1.01
N GLN A 20 -6.50 0.36 0.66
CA GLN A 20 -6.34 -0.51 -0.49
C GLN A 20 -6.09 -1.95 -0.06
N CYS A 21 -5.07 -2.15 0.76
CA CYS A 21 -4.73 -3.49 1.22
C CYS A 21 -3.80 -3.39 2.42
N SER A 22 -3.56 -4.51 3.07
CA SER A 22 -2.63 -4.56 4.18
C SER A 22 -1.57 -5.63 3.89
N ALA A 23 -0.45 -5.51 4.57
CA ALA A 23 0.66 -6.43 4.38
C ALA A 23 1.33 -6.70 5.72
N ASP A 24 1.80 -7.93 5.90
CA ASP A 24 2.47 -8.31 7.14
C ASP A 24 3.93 -7.89 7.15
N THR A 25 4.55 -7.77 5.99
CA THR A 25 5.95 -7.42 5.89
C THR A 25 6.15 -6.22 4.99
N ARG A 26 7.30 -5.58 5.17
CA ARG A 26 7.63 -4.43 4.34
C ARG A 26 7.74 -4.81 2.87
N ARG A 27 8.28 -5.98 2.59
CA ARG A 27 8.43 -6.42 1.21
C ARG A 27 7.07 -6.53 0.53
N GLU A 28 6.11 -7.11 1.23
CA GLU A 28 4.78 -7.22 0.66
C GLU A 28 4.13 -5.86 0.47
N ALA A 29 4.36 -4.97 1.43
CA ALA A 29 3.81 -3.62 1.31
C ALA A 29 4.37 -2.91 0.10
N GLU A 30 5.66 -3.08 -0.17
CA GLU A 30 6.28 -2.45 -1.33
C GLU A 30 5.75 -3.02 -2.63
N GLN A 31 5.49 -4.31 -2.66
CA GLN A 31 4.91 -4.92 -3.85
C GLN A 31 3.49 -4.42 -4.08
N ASP A 32 2.71 -4.34 -3.01
CA ASP A 32 1.35 -3.84 -3.12
C ASP A 32 1.35 -2.39 -3.60
N ARG A 33 2.28 -1.61 -3.09
CA ARG A 33 2.38 -0.22 -3.50
C ARG A 33 2.70 -0.11 -4.99
N GLU A 34 3.61 -0.94 -5.46
CA GLU A 34 3.96 -0.93 -6.88
C GLU A 34 2.77 -1.26 -7.75
N GLU A 35 2.02 -2.27 -7.36
CA GLU A 35 0.86 -2.65 -8.15
C GLU A 35 -0.21 -1.55 -8.13
N ALA A 36 -0.39 -0.94 -6.97
CA ALA A 36 -1.36 0.14 -6.87
C ALA A 36 -0.96 1.33 -7.73
N GLU A 37 0.34 1.62 -7.77
CA GLU A 37 0.83 2.72 -8.60
C GLU A 37 0.62 2.43 -10.07
N LYS A 38 0.80 1.19 -10.47
CA LYS A 38 0.58 0.83 -11.86
C LYS A 38 -0.87 1.01 -12.25
N GLU A 39 -1.79 0.62 -11.38
CA GLU A 39 -3.19 0.78 -11.66
C GLU A 39 -3.59 2.24 -11.71
N ASP A 40 -2.93 3.06 -10.90
CA ASP A 40 -3.24 4.46 -10.81
C ASP A 40 -2.68 5.24 -11.99
N GLU A 41 -1.79 4.63 -12.74
CA GLU A 41 -1.03 5.28 -13.77
C GLU A 41 -1.70 5.31 -15.13
N GLU A 42 -2.80 4.69 -15.29
CA GLU A 42 -3.47 4.57 -16.56
C GLU A 42 -3.70 5.78 -17.43
#